data_a693b798d00edd1c9ebc3064eff2f3af
#
_entry.id   a693b798d00edd1c9ebc3064eff2f3af
#
_cell.length_a   1.000
_cell.length_b   1.000
_cell.length_c   1.000
_cell.angle_alpha   90.00
_cell.angle_beta   90.00
_cell.angle_gamma   90.00
#
_symmetry.space_group_name_H-M   'P 1'
#
loop_
_entity.id
_entity.type
_entity.pdbx_description
1 polymer ?
#
loop_
_entity_poly.entity_id
_entity_poly.type
_entity_poly.pdbx_seq_one_letter_code
_entity_poly.pdbx_strand_id
1 'polypeptide(L)'
;KTAVVSDAPRRRLSFYVLNYALSLISLIMTIVNVFTSEFLLLAVTLTYAVVCFINSLLISRSRVNENALYFAHAAESLALMVFFFVSGVLNGFSALWACLIPNFSLIVFGLKYGMFFSLTELAAIIFLFWTPVGRSLLLYTYTDEFMLRFPFLYFSMFIIALLIELVRKETQNQLESARAQYLFLYRHDALTGLFNRYGIDEYIQNAFTAESTGNA
;
A
#
# COMPACT_ATOMS: atom_id res chain seq x y z
N LYS A 1 11.70 -14.99 23.71
CA LYS A 1 10.99 -14.81 22.43
C LYS A 1 10.57 -13.35 22.36
N THR A 2 11.31 -12.52 21.62
CA THR A 2 10.91 -11.16 21.30
C THR A 2 9.56 -11.24 20.56
N ALA A 3 8.54 -10.62 21.11
CA ALA A 3 7.26 -10.49 20.44
C ALA A 3 7.52 -9.69 19.15
N VAL A 4 7.49 -10.36 18.01
CA VAL A 4 7.51 -9.71 16.69
C VAL A 4 6.25 -8.84 16.67
N VAL A 5 6.45 -7.53 16.73
CA VAL A 5 5.33 -6.58 16.59
C VAL A 5 4.74 -6.82 15.21
N SER A 6 3.52 -7.32 15.17
CA SER A 6 2.83 -7.64 13.93
C SER A 6 2.67 -6.36 13.10
N ASP A 7 3.13 -6.37 11.84
CA ASP A 7 2.92 -5.29 10.87
C ASP A 7 1.43 -5.11 10.48
N ALA A 8 0.57 -6.03 10.92
CA ALA A 8 -0.86 -6.07 10.56
C ALA A 8 -1.64 -4.79 10.92
N PRO A 9 -1.54 -4.22 12.14
CA PRO A 9 -2.30 -3.00 12.48
C PRO A 9 -1.90 -1.82 11.60
N ARG A 10 -0.61 -1.72 11.27
CA ARG A 10 -0.09 -0.65 10.42
C ARG A 10 -0.57 -0.80 8.97
N ARG A 11 -0.50 -2.01 8.41
CA ARG A 11 -1.00 -2.30 7.05
C ARG A 11 -2.48 -1.97 6.94
N ARG A 12 -3.26 -2.34 7.93
CA ARG A 12 -4.69 -2.03 8.01
C ARG A 12 -4.95 -0.52 8.01
N LEU A 13 -4.21 0.23 8.85
CA LEU A 13 -4.33 1.69 8.89
C LEU A 13 -3.88 2.33 7.57
N SER A 14 -2.75 1.90 7.00
CA SER A 14 -2.27 2.41 5.71
C SER A 14 -3.28 2.16 4.59
N PHE A 15 -3.87 0.97 4.54
CA PHE A 15 -4.90 0.62 3.56
C PHE A 15 -6.17 1.46 3.73
N TYR A 16 -6.62 1.66 4.99
CA TYR A 16 -7.77 2.51 5.30
C TYR A 16 -7.54 3.94 4.82
N VAL A 17 -6.43 4.55 5.23
CA VAL A 17 -6.09 5.94 4.87
C VAL A 17 -5.93 6.09 3.36
N LEU A 18 -5.26 5.15 2.70
CA LEU A 18 -5.08 5.15 1.26
C LEU A 18 -6.42 5.12 0.52
N ASN A 19 -7.29 4.15 0.83
CA ASN A 19 -8.57 4.02 0.16
C ASN A 19 -9.47 5.25 0.39
N TYR A 20 -9.44 5.82 1.59
CA TYR A 20 -10.15 7.06 1.88
C TYR A 20 -9.63 8.23 1.04
N ALA A 21 -8.30 8.39 0.95
CA ALA A 21 -7.69 9.44 0.13
C ALA A 21 -7.96 9.23 -1.37
N LEU A 22 -7.87 8.00 -1.88
CA LEU A 22 -8.19 7.67 -3.27
C LEU A 22 -9.67 7.93 -3.59
N SER A 23 -10.57 7.59 -2.67
CA SER A 23 -11.99 7.89 -2.81
C SER A 23 -12.23 9.39 -2.93
N LEU A 24 -11.59 10.21 -2.07
CA LEU A 24 -11.71 11.67 -2.11
C LEU A 24 -11.14 12.26 -3.42
N ILE A 25 -9.95 11.83 -3.84
CA ILE A 25 -9.33 12.28 -5.10
C ILE A 25 -10.21 11.90 -6.28
N SER A 26 -10.72 10.66 -6.33
CA SER A 26 -11.58 10.19 -7.42
C SER A 26 -12.92 10.93 -7.43
N LEU A 27 -13.46 11.32 -6.28
CA LEU A 27 -14.66 12.15 -6.21
C LEU A 27 -14.41 13.56 -6.75
N ILE A 28 -13.26 14.16 -6.43
CA ILE A 28 -12.86 15.46 -7.00
C ILE A 28 -12.71 15.34 -8.52
N MET A 29 -12.07 14.26 -9.02
CA MET A 29 -11.97 14.02 -10.47
C MET A 29 -13.34 13.81 -11.12
N THR A 30 -14.29 13.15 -10.44
CA THR A 30 -15.67 13.01 -10.91
C THR A 30 -16.30 14.38 -11.13
N ILE A 31 -16.14 15.31 -10.17
CA ILE A 31 -16.65 16.67 -10.29
C ILE A 31 -16.00 17.40 -11.49
N VAL A 32 -14.69 17.29 -11.64
CA VAL A 32 -13.96 17.87 -12.80
C VAL A 32 -14.52 17.31 -14.12
N ASN A 33 -14.76 15.99 -14.21
CA ASN A 33 -15.29 15.34 -15.40
C ASN A 33 -16.72 15.76 -15.74
N VAL A 34 -17.52 16.20 -14.75
CA VAL A 34 -18.84 16.84 -15.02
C VAL A 34 -18.64 18.14 -15.79
N PHE A 35 -17.70 18.99 -15.36
CA PHE A 35 -17.45 20.30 -16.00
C PHE A 35 -16.80 20.17 -17.38
N THR A 36 -16.02 19.12 -17.61
CA THR A 36 -15.39 18.85 -18.91
C THR A 36 -16.28 18.02 -19.84
N SER A 37 -17.46 17.60 -19.41
CA SER A 37 -18.42 16.77 -20.16
C SER A 37 -17.85 15.41 -20.58
N GLU A 38 -16.87 14.88 -19.82
CA GLU A 38 -16.23 13.58 -20.07
C GLU A 38 -17.00 12.46 -19.34
N PHE A 39 -18.17 12.07 -19.90
CA PHE A 39 -19.10 11.14 -19.26
C PHE A 39 -18.51 9.75 -18.97
N LEU A 40 -17.62 9.23 -19.83
CA LEU A 40 -16.98 7.95 -19.59
C LEU A 40 -16.06 8.03 -18.36
N LEU A 41 -15.23 9.07 -18.30
CA LEU A 41 -14.35 9.30 -17.15
C LEU A 41 -15.13 9.59 -15.87
N LEU A 42 -16.24 10.32 -15.96
CA LEU A 42 -17.15 10.54 -14.84
C LEU A 42 -17.64 9.21 -14.27
N ALA A 43 -18.13 8.29 -15.11
CA ALA A 43 -18.61 6.99 -14.67
C ALA A 43 -17.49 6.15 -14.02
N VAL A 44 -16.30 6.12 -14.63
CA VAL A 44 -15.16 5.35 -14.14
C VAL A 44 -14.66 5.92 -12.79
N THR A 45 -14.45 7.24 -12.70
CA THR A 45 -13.94 7.86 -11.47
C THR A 45 -14.96 7.79 -10.32
N LEU A 46 -16.26 7.94 -10.61
CA LEU A 46 -17.31 7.77 -9.61
C LEU A 46 -17.36 6.33 -9.09
N THR A 47 -17.32 5.35 -10.00
CA THR A 47 -17.32 3.93 -9.61
C THR A 47 -16.10 3.61 -8.74
N TYR A 48 -14.90 4.06 -9.13
CA TYR A 48 -13.69 3.84 -8.35
C TYR A 48 -13.73 4.55 -6.99
N ALA A 49 -14.28 5.77 -6.91
CA ALA A 49 -14.50 6.47 -5.64
C ALA A 49 -15.38 5.66 -4.68
N VAL A 50 -16.50 5.12 -5.19
CA VAL A 50 -17.42 4.29 -4.39
C VAL A 50 -16.73 2.99 -3.93
N VAL A 51 -16.01 2.31 -4.81
CA VAL A 51 -15.28 1.07 -4.49
C VAL A 51 -14.24 1.34 -3.40
N CYS A 52 -13.41 2.36 -3.54
CA CYS A 52 -12.42 2.73 -2.53
C CYS A 52 -13.08 3.10 -1.18
N PHE A 53 -14.22 3.80 -1.21
CA PHE A 53 -14.98 4.11 0.00
C PHE A 53 -15.51 2.84 0.67
N ILE A 54 -16.07 1.90 -0.09
CA ILE A 54 -16.52 0.60 0.42
C ILE A 54 -15.35 -0.19 1.00
N ASN A 55 -14.21 -0.23 0.33
CA ASN A 55 -13.00 -0.91 0.82
C ASN A 55 -12.54 -0.33 2.17
N SER A 56 -12.60 1.00 2.34
CA SER A 56 -12.26 1.64 3.61
C SER A 56 -13.26 1.30 4.73
N LEU A 57 -14.55 1.17 4.43
CA LEU A 57 -15.55 0.73 5.39
C LEU A 57 -15.39 -0.76 5.76
N LEU A 58 -15.10 -1.61 4.78
CA LEU A 58 -14.91 -3.04 4.99
C LEU A 58 -13.71 -3.32 5.88
N ILE A 59 -12.56 -2.68 5.64
CA ILE A 59 -11.36 -2.87 6.44
C ILE A 59 -11.53 -2.40 7.90
N SER A 60 -12.46 -1.47 8.16
CA SER A 60 -12.77 -1.02 9.52
C SER A 60 -13.49 -2.10 10.34
N ARG A 61 -14.15 -3.08 9.69
CA ARG A 61 -14.88 -4.16 10.34
C ARG A 61 -13.96 -5.33 10.67
N SER A 62 -14.05 -5.86 11.89
CA SER A 62 -13.18 -6.93 12.41
C SER A 62 -13.40 -8.32 11.78
N ARG A 63 -14.45 -8.51 10.97
CA ARG A 63 -14.84 -9.84 10.42
C ARG A 63 -14.42 -10.07 8.97
N VAL A 64 -13.71 -9.13 8.35
CA VAL A 64 -13.33 -9.22 6.92
C VAL A 64 -11.97 -9.88 6.79
N ASN A 65 -11.83 -10.73 5.77
CA ASN A 65 -10.53 -11.25 5.38
C ASN A 65 -9.69 -10.14 4.74
N GLU A 66 -8.79 -9.54 5.53
CA GLU A 66 -7.96 -8.41 5.11
C GLU A 66 -7.13 -8.74 3.87
N ASN A 67 -6.55 -9.95 3.78
CA ASN A 67 -5.75 -10.32 2.63
C ASN A 67 -6.57 -10.38 1.34
N ALA A 68 -7.79 -10.93 1.38
CA ALA A 68 -8.67 -10.94 0.24
C ALA A 68 -9.02 -9.52 -0.22
N LEU A 69 -9.26 -8.61 0.71
CA LEU A 69 -9.57 -7.21 0.42
C LEU A 69 -8.37 -6.49 -0.21
N TYR A 70 -7.15 -6.73 0.29
CA TYR A 70 -5.93 -6.17 -0.29
C TYR A 70 -5.71 -6.65 -1.73
N PHE A 71 -5.88 -7.94 -1.99
CA PHE A 71 -5.74 -8.49 -3.35
C PHE A 71 -6.84 -8.00 -4.30
N ALA A 72 -8.08 -7.90 -3.83
CA ALA A 72 -9.19 -7.34 -4.62
C ALA A 72 -8.88 -5.89 -5.04
N HIS A 73 -8.48 -5.04 -4.11
CA HIS A 73 -8.11 -3.64 -4.40
C HIS A 73 -6.93 -3.53 -5.37
N ALA A 74 -5.91 -4.40 -5.24
CA ALA A 74 -4.79 -4.42 -6.16
C ALA A 74 -5.23 -4.82 -7.58
N ALA A 75 -6.12 -5.82 -7.71
CA ALA A 75 -6.67 -6.23 -9.00
C ALA A 75 -7.54 -5.13 -9.64
N GLU A 76 -8.37 -4.44 -8.83
CA GLU A 76 -9.17 -3.29 -9.26
C GLU A 76 -8.27 -2.15 -9.78
N SER A 77 -7.21 -1.81 -9.05
CA SER A 77 -6.27 -0.76 -9.44
C SER A 77 -5.52 -1.12 -10.73
N LEU A 78 -5.08 -2.38 -10.87
CA LEU A 78 -4.44 -2.86 -12.09
C LEU A 78 -5.40 -2.80 -13.28
N ALA A 79 -6.65 -3.25 -13.11
CA ALA A 79 -7.67 -3.19 -14.16
C ALA A 79 -7.95 -1.74 -14.61
N LEU A 80 -8.06 -0.81 -13.64
CA LEU A 80 -8.24 0.60 -13.92
C LEU A 80 -7.06 1.18 -14.73
N MET A 81 -5.81 0.82 -14.37
CA MET A 81 -4.63 1.29 -15.09
C MET A 81 -4.54 0.71 -16.49
N VAL A 82 -4.82 -0.58 -16.69
CA VAL A 82 -4.90 -1.18 -18.03
C VAL A 82 -5.97 -0.47 -18.87
N PHE A 83 -7.12 -0.14 -18.28
CA PHE A 83 -8.14 0.66 -18.95
C PHE A 83 -7.60 2.02 -19.40
N PHE A 84 -6.88 2.76 -18.53
CA PHE A 84 -6.30 4.06 -18.86
C PHE A 84 -5.25 3.97 -19.98
N PHE A 85 -4.42 2.93 -19.98
CA PHE A 85 -3.45 2.72 -21.05
C PHE A 85 -4.12 2.36 -22.38
N VAL A 86 -5.09 1.46 -22.36
CA VAL A 86 -5.76 1.01 -23.58
C VAL A 86 -6.62 2.12 -24.18
N SER A 87 -7.41 2.80 -23.38
CA SER A 87 -8.33 3.85 -23.84
C SER A 87 -7.65 5.16 -24.19
N GLY A 88 -6.49 5.46 -23.54
CA GLY A 88 -5.74 6.73 -23.76
C GLY A 88 -6.54 7.99 -23.48
N VAL A 89 -7.51 7.92 -22.57
CA VAL A 89 -8.37 9.06 -22.20
C VAL A 89 -7.52 10.29 -21.80
N LEU A 90 -8.05 11.46 -22.07
CA LEU A 90 -7.36 12.75 -21.91
C LEU A 90 -6.05 12.81 -22.72
N ASN A 91 -6.07 12.33 -23.97
CA ASN A 91 -4.90 12.29 -24.83
C ASN A 91 -3.70 11.52 -24.23
N GLY A 92 -3.99 10.43 -23.50
CA GLY A 92 -2.99 9.60 -22.84
C GLY A 92 -2.51 10.12 -21.48
N PHE A 93 -2.97 11.30 -21.01
CA PHE A 93 -2.58 11.86 -19.72
C PHE A 93 -2.95 10.96 -18.54
N SER A 94 -4.07 10.23 -18.66
CA SER A 94 -4.53 9.30 -17.62
C SER A 94 -3.53 8.18 -17.30
N ALA A 95 -2.65 7.82 -18.24
CA ALA A 95 -1.59 6.83 -18.00
C ALA A 95 -0.61 7.25 -16.90
N LEU A 96 -0.46 8.57 -16.65
CA LEU A 96 0.45 9.07 -15.60
C LEU A 96 0.03 8.65 -14.19
N TRP A 97 -1.25 8.34 -13.96
CA TRP A 97 -1.72 7.85 -12.66
C TRP A 97 -1.08 6.51 -12.26
N ALA A 98 -0.63 5.71 -13.23
CA ALA A 98 0.10 4.47 -12.99
C ALA A 98 1.40 4.69 -12.18
N CYS A 99 2.05 5.85 -12.33
CA CYS A 99 3.28 6.17 -11.60
C CYS A 99 3.09 6.24 -10.07
N LEU A 100 1.87 6.33 -9.57
CA LEU A 100 1.57 6.32 -8.13
C LEU A 100 1.49 4.90 -7.56
N ILE A 101 1.21 3.88 -8.38
CA ILE A 101 0.97 2.51 -7.92
C ILE A 101 2.17 1.90 -7.20
N PRO A 102 3.43 2.05 -7.64
CA PRO A 102 4.56 1.50 -6.91
C PRO A 102 4.64 2.00 -5.46
N ASN A 103 4.39 3.30 -5.25
CA ASN A 103 4.40 3.88 -3.91
C ASN A 103 3.31 3.27 -3.03
N PHE A 104 2.08 3.19 -3.55
CA PHE A 104 0.95 2.66 -2.79
C PHE A 104 1.09 1.16 -2.52
N SER A 105 1.49 0.39 -3.51
CA SER A 105 1.64 -1.05 -3.38
C SER A 105 2.73 -1.43 -2.36
N LEU A 106 3.88 -0.75 -2.36
CA LEU A 106 4.95 -0.99 -1.40
C LEU A 106 4.56 -0.60 0.03
N ILE A 107 3.88 0.54 0.21
CA ILE A 107 3.43 1.00 1.54
C ILE A 107 2.38 0.04 2.14
N VAL A 108 1.42 -0.43 1.34
CA VAL A 108 0.30 -1.25 1.81
C VAL A 108 0.68 -2.72 1.91
N PHE A 109 1.30 -3.28 0.86
CA PHE A 109 1.58 -4.71 0.80
C PHE A 109 2.99 -5.08 1.31
N GLY A 110 3.85 -4.07 1.58
CA GLY A 110 5.25 -4.26 1.94
C GLY A 110 6.10 -4.74 0.77
N LEU A 111 7.39 -5.02 1.04
CA LEU A 111 8.38 -5.30 0.00
C LEU A 111 7.96 -6.47 -0.91
N LYS A 112 7.58 -7.63 -0.35
CA LYS A 112 7.35 -8.85 -1.13
C LYS A 112 6.19 -8.70 -2.12
N TYR A 113 5.01 -8.37 -1.64
CA TYR A 113 3.80 -8.27 -2.47
C TYR A 113 3.74 -6.95 -3.23
N GLY A 114 4.24 -5.85 -2.64
CA GLY A 114 4.32 -4.56 -3.31
C GLY A 114 5.23 -4.59 -4.53
N MET A 115 6.40 -5.25 -4.44
CA MET A 115 7.26 -5.46 -5.60
C MET A 115 6.57 -6.33 -6.66
N PHE A 116 5.90 -7.42 -6.25
CA PHE A 116 5.19 -8.28 -7.18
C PHE A 116 4.15 -7.51 -8.01
N PHE A 117 3.30 -6.71 -7.36
CA PHE A 117 2.30 -5.90 -8.05
C PHE A 117 2.91 -4.84 -8.95
N SER A 118 3.91 -4.09 -8.47
CA SER A 118 4.57 -3.05 -9.26
C SER A 118 5.29 -3.62 -10.49
N LEU A 119 5.95 -4.77 -10.36
CA LEU A 119 6.62 -5.42 -11.48
C LEU A 119 5.62 -6.04 -12.47
N THR A 120 4.48 -6.55 -11.99
CA THR A 120 3.39 -7.04 -12.87
C THR A 120 2.84 -5.90 -13.70
N GLU A 121 2.64 -4.72 -13.12
CA GLU A 121 2.19 -3.55 -13.85
C GLU A 121 3.24 -3.06 -14.85
N LEU A 122 4.51 -3.00 -14.47
CA LEU A 122 5.61 -2.69 -15.40
C LEU A 122 5.64 -3.66 -16.59
N ALA A 123 5.47 -4.95 -16.32
CA ALA A 123 5.41 -5.96 -17.38
C ALA A 123 4.19 -5.73 -18.30
N ALA A 124 3.03 -5.35 -17.76
CA ALA A 124 1.86 -4.99 -18.55
C ALA A 124 2.11 -3.75 -19.44
N ILE A 125 2.77 -2.71 -18.88
CA ILE A 125 3.14 -1.50 -19.63
C ILE A 125 4.10 -1.85 -20.78
N ILE A 126 5.15 -2.61 -20.49
CA ILE A 126 6.13 -3.07 -21.49
C ILE A 126 5.41 -3.91 -22.58
N PHE A 127 4.54 -4.82 -22.19
CA PHE A 127 3.76 -5.62 -23.13
C PHE A 127 2.92 -4.73 -24.05
N LEU A 128 2.15 -3.78 -23.48
CA LEU A 128 1.27 -2.90 -24.26
C LEU A 128 2.04 -2.00 -25.23
N PHE A 129 3.18 -1.47 -24.81
CA PHE A 129 3.89 -0.46 -25.60
C PHE A 129 4.97 -1.02 -26.51
N TRP A 130 5.63 -2.13 -26.13
CA TRP A 130 6.78 -2.62 -26.88
C TRP A 130 6.51 -3.86 -27.71
N THR A 131 5.34 -4.49 -27.56
CA THR A 131 5.00 -5.65 -28.40
C THR A 131 3.98 -5.28 -29.50
N PRO A 132 4.07 -5.89 -30.69
CA PRO A 132 3.06 -5.67 -31.75
C PRO A 132 1.65 -6.04 -31.31
N VAL A 133 1.50 -7.13 -30.54
CA VAL A 133 0.22 -7.59 -30.01
C VAL A 133 -0.33 -6.59 -28.99
N GLY A 134 0.50 -6.11 -28.06
CA GLY A 134 0.09 -5.08 -27.09
C GLY A 134 -0.36 -3.80 -27.77
N ARG A 135 0.39 -3.32 -28.76
CA ARG A 135 0.04 -2.12 -29.53
C ARG A 135 -1.28 -2.26 -30.28
N SER A 136 -1.61 -3.47 -30.78
CA SER A 136 -2.90 -3.70 -31.46
C SER A 136 -4.10 -3.66 -30.52
N LEU A 137 -3.91 -3.77 -29.21
CA LEU A 137 -4.96 -3.63 -28.19
C LEU A 137 -5.24 -2.18 -27.82
N LEU A 138 -4.32 -1.24 -28.14
CA LEU A 138 -4.48 0.16 -27.80
C LEU A 138 -5.57 0.79 -28.69
N LEU A 139 -6.54 1.45 -28.07
CA LEU A 139 -7.55 2.23 -28.74
C LEU A 139 -7.08 3.66 -29.06
N TYR A 140 -6.04 4.11 -28.38
CA TYR A 140 -5.42 5.42 -28.55
C TYR A 140 -4.02 5.30 -29.14
N THR A 141 -3.69 6.19 -30.06
CA THR A 141 -2.37 6.23 -30.71
C THR A 141 -1.39 7.09 -29.91
N TYR A 142 -0.56 6.43 -29.12
CA TYR A 142 0.53 7.11 -28.42
C TYR A 142 1.68 7.41 -29.37
N THR A 143 2.45 8.48 -29.08
CA THR A 143 3.70 8.74 -29.81
C THR A 143 4.77 7.70 -29.47
N ASP A 144 5.67 7.42 -30.42
CA ASP A 144 6.76 6.46 -30.19
C ASP A 144 7.66 6.88 -29.03
N GLU A 145 7.86 8.19 -28.85
CA GLU A 145 8.62 8.75 -27.71
C GLU A 145 7.94 8.45 -26.38
N PHE A 146 6.61 8.56 -26.30
CA PHE A 146 5.87 8.23 -25.08
C PHE A 146 5.97 6.75 -24.79
N MET A 147 5.69 5.88 -25.78
CA MET A 147 5.74 4.44 -25.61
C MET A 147 7.13 3.92 -25.23
N LEU A 148 8.19 4.59 -25.74
CA LEU A 148 9.57 4.25 -25.39
C LEU A 148 9.95 4.69 -23.98
N ARG A 149 9.59 5.92 -23.60
CA ARG A 149 10.09 6.58 -22.37
C ARG A 149 9.26 6.29 -21.14
N PHE A 150 7.96 6.06 -21.28
CA PHE A 150 7.07 5.87 -20.15
C PHE A 150 7.44 4.68 -19.26
N PRO A 151 7.83 3.47 -19.77
CA PRO A 151 8.29 2.38 -18.93
C PRO A 151 9.50 2.74 -18.06
N PHE A 152 10.42 3.56 -18.57
CA PHE A 152 11.58 4.06 -17.78
C PHE A 152 11.14 5.05 -16.70
N LEU A 153 10.16 5.92 -16.98
CA LEU A 153 9.59 6.82 -15.98
C LEU A 153 8.93 6.00 -14.86
N TYR A 154 8.11 5.03 -15.22
CA TYR A 154 7.48 4.12 -14.26
C TYR A 154 8.51 3.36 -13.42
N PHE A 155 9.54 2.80 -14.08
CA PHE A 155 10.61 2.08 -13.39
C PHE A 155 11.39 2.99 -12.43
N SER A 156 11.63 4.24 -12.80
CA SER A 156 12.26 5.23 -11.91
C SER A 156 11.41 5.49 -10.67
N MET A 157 10.09 5.63 -10.83
CA MET A 157 9.16 5.78 -9.71
C MET A 157 9.14 4.52 -8.81
N PHE A 158 9.20 3.33 -9.41
CA PHE A 158 9.32 2.08 -8.67
C PHE A 158 10.62 2.02 -7.84
N ILE A 159 11.77 2.41 -8.40
CA ILE A 159 13.04 2.45 -7.67
C ILE A 159 12.97 3.43 -6.50
N ILE A 160 12.42 4.64 -6.70
CA ILE A 160 12.25 5.63 -5.63
C ILE A 160 11.36 5.05 -4.51
N ALA A 161 10.22 4.47 -4.87
CA ALA A 161 9.31 3.85 -3.92
C ALA A 161 9.97 2.70 -3.14
N LEU A 162 10.77 1.87 -3.83
CA LEU A 162 11.53 0.77 -3.23
C LEU A 162 12.56 1.29 -2.21
N LEU A 163 13.31 2.33 -2.56
CA LEU A 163 14.29 2.94 -1.66
C LEU A 163 13.62 3.51 -0.41
N ILE A 164 12.50 4.22 -0.57
CA ILE A 164 11.73 4.76 0.55
C ILE A 164 11.27 3.63 1.49
N GLU A 165 10.76 2.53 0.93
CA GLU A 165 10.29 1.39 1.73
C GLU A 165 11.44 0.66 2.45
N LEU A 166 12.61 0.52 1.81
CA LEU A 166 13.80 -0.06 2.42
C LEU A 166 14.29 0.78 3.60
N VAL A 167 14.43 2.11 3.41
CA VAL A 167 14.83 3.03 4.49
C VAL A 167 13.82 3.00 5.63
N ARG A 168 12.53 3.00 5.30
CA ARG A 168 11.46 2.92 6.30
C ARG A 168 11.54 1.64 7.12
N LYS A 169 11.77 0.50 6.48
CA LYS A 169 11.90 -0.79 7.16
C LYS A 169 13.12 -0.83 8.08
N GLU A 170 14.23 -0.31 7.62
CA GLU A 170 15.45 -0.21 8.43
C GLU A 170 15.25 0.69 9.66
N THR A 171 14.64 1.86 9.48
CA THR A 171 14.31 2.77 10.58
C THR A 171 13.39 2.10 11.61
N GLN A 172 12.41 1.32 11.15
CA GLN A 172 11.53 0.57 12.04
C GLN A 172 12.28 -0.49 12.84
N ASN A 173 13.19 -1.26 12.20
CA ASN A 173 14.01 -2.25 12.89
C ASN A 173 14.89 -1.60 13.97
N GLN A 174 15.50 -0.44 13.66
CA GLN A 174 16.32 0.30 14.61
C GLN A 174 15.48 0.81 15.80
N LEU A 175 14.28 1.32 15.54
CA LEU A 175 13.35 1.76 16.59
C LEU A 175 12.92 0.61 17.51
N GLU A 176 12.60 -0.56 16.94
CA GLU A 176 12.26 -1.76 17.70
C GLU A 176 13.43 -2.24 18.56
N SER A 177 14.64 -2.22 18.01
CA SER A 177 15.87 -2.57 18.75
C SER A 177 16.12 -1.59 19.89
N ALA A 178 16.04 -0.29 19.65
CA ALA A 178 16.21 0.74 20.67
C ALA A 178 15.14 0.62 21.77
N ARG A 179 13.88 0.34 21.39
CA ARG A 179 12.81 0.10 22.36
C ARG A 179 13.07 -1.13 23.23
N ALA A 180 13.54 -2.22 22.61
CA ALA A 180 13.89 -3.42 23.36
C ALA A 180 15.02 -3.18 24.36
N GLN A 181 16.06 -2.43 23.96
CA GLN A 181 17.16 -2.01 24.86
C GLN A 181 16.64 -1.11 25.99
N TYR A 182 15.80 -0.12 25.68
CA TYR A 182 15.21 0.74 26.69
C TYR A 182 14.39 -0.06 27.72
N LEU A 183 13.54 -0.98 27.27
CA LEU A 183 12.76 -1.83 28.17
C LEU A 183 13.64 -2.76 29.01
N PHE A 184 14.76 -3.24 28.47
CA PHE A 184 15.71 -4.01 29.22
C PHE A 184 16.34 -3.18 30.33
N LEU A 185 16.88 -1.99 30.03
CA LEU A 185 17.49 -1.08 31.01
C LEU A 185 16.48 -0.59 32.06
N TYR A 186 15.22 -0.43 31.66
CA TYR A 186 14.15 -0.02 32.58
C TYR A 186 13.81 -1.08 33.63
N ARG A 187 13.97 -2.38 33.28
CA ARG A 187 13.64 -3.51 34.16
C ARG A 187 14.83 -4.10 34.90
N HIS A 188 16.06 -3.78 34.48
CA HIS A 188 17.26 -4.38 35.02
C HIS A 188 18.18 -3.32 35.63
N ASP A 189 18.91 -3.74 36.66
CA ASP A 189 19.98 -2.93 37.25
C ASP A 189 21.20 -2.93 36.32
N ALA A 190 21.72 -1.74 36.03
CA ALA A 190 22.81 -1.56 35.06
C ALA A 190 24.16 -2.18 35.50
N LEU A 191 24.36 -2.41 36.80
CA LEU A 191 25.60 -2.97 37.33
C LEU A 191 25.58 -4.49 37.42
N THR A 192 24.45 -5.04 37.85
CA THR A 192 24.32 -6.47 38.13
C THR A 192 23.61 -7.27 37.01
N GLY A 193 22.88 -6.58 36.11
CA GLY A 193 22.07 -7.21 35.10
C GLY A 193 20.81 -7.95 35.63
N LEU A 194 20.57 -7.92 36.93
CA LEU A 194 19.40 -8.52 37.56
C LEU A 194 18.18 -7.61 37.45
N PHE A 195 16.97 -8.16 37.66
CA PHE A 195 15.79 -7.32 37.75
C PHE A 195 15.94 -6.28 38.87
N ASN A 196 15.69 -5.01 38.49
CA ASN A 196 15.56 -3.96 39.51
C ASN A 196 14.18 -4.08 40.20
N ARG A 197 13.93 -3.23 41.19
CA ARG A 197 12.67 -3.26 41.95
C ARG A 197 11.45 -3.21 41.05
N TYR A 198 11.47 -2.37 40.03
CA TYR A 198 10.35 -2.24 39.09
C TYR A 198 10.14 -3.51 38.23
N GLY A 199 11.23 -4.10 37.75
CA GLY A 199 11.16 -5.37 37.00
C GLY A 199 10.63 -6.53 37.80
N ILE A 200 10.94 -6.59 39.10
CA ILE A 200 10.39 -7.59 40.02
C ILE A 200 8.88 -7.38 40.25
N ASP A 201 8.49 -6.13 40.56
CA ASP A 201 7.09 -5.80 40.79
C ASP A 201 6.21 -6.13 39.56
N GLU A 202 6.68 -5.76 38.36
CA GLU A 202 5.97 -6.08 37.10
C GLU A 202 5.90 -7.59 36.83
N TYR A 203 6.98 -8.33 37.08
CA TYR A 203 7.00 -9.78 36.95
C TYR A 203 5.97 -10.46 37.86
N ILE A 204 5.90 -10.04 39.13
CA ILE A 204 4.95 -10.55 40.12
C ILE A 204 3.51 -10.24 39.69
N GLN A 205 3.21 -9.01 39.28
CA GLN A 205 1.87 -8.64 38.80
C GLN A 205 1.42 -9.47 37.61
N ASN A 206 2.31 -9.70 36.63
CA ASN A 206 2.00 -10.49 35.45
C ASN A 206 1.77 -11.97 35.81
N ALA A 207 2.50 -12.53 36.76
CA ALA A 207 2.30 -13.89 37.26
C ALA A 207 0.92 -14.06 37.91
N PHE A 208 0.52 -13.14 38.78
CA PHE A 208 -0.81 -13.17 39.42
C PHE A 208 -1.95 -12.99 38.43
N THR A 209 -1.76 -12.15 37.40
CA THR A 209 -2.79 -11.94 36.37
C THR A 209 -2.96 -13.18 35.50
N ALA A 210 -1.88 -13.88 35.17
CA ALA A 210 -1.92 -15.12 34.40
C ALA A 210 -2.63 -16.26 35.14
N GLU A 211 -2.43 -16.39 36.47
CA GLU A 211 -3.14 -17.35 37.31
C GLU A 211 -4.64 -17.06 37.41
N SER A 212 -5.02 -15.78 37.48
CA SER A 212 -6.43 -15.37 37.58
C SER A 212 -7.23 -15.60 36.28
N THR A 213 -6.55 -15.58 35.12
CA THR A 213 -7.18 -15.86 33.81
C THR A 213 -7.12 -17.32 33.38
N GLY A 214 -6.31 -18.14 34.02
CA GLY A 214 -6.20 -19.58 33.73
C GLY A 214 -7.22 -20.45 34.48
N ASN A 215 -8.03 -19.88 35.39
CA ASN A 215 -9.03 -20.57 36.20
C ASN A 215 -10.49 -20.21 35.87
N ALA A 216 -10.76 -19.67 34.63
CA ALA A 216 -12.12 -19.37 34.17
C ALA A 216 -12.53 -20.24 32.99
#